data_4ec174fcfcfc564f3e7985c4b613971e
#
_entry.id   4ec174fcfcfc564f3e7985c4b613971e
#
_cell.length_a   1.000
_cell.length_b   1.000
_cell.length_c   1.000
_cell.angle_alpha   90.00
_cell.angle_beta   90.00
_cell.angle_gamma   90.00
#
_symmetry.space_group_name_H-M   'P 1'
#
loop_
_entity.id
_entity.type
_entity.pdbx_description
1 polymer ?
#
loop_
_entity_poly.entity_id
_entity_poly.type
_entity_poly.pdbx_seq_one_letter_code
_entity_poly.pdbx_strand_id
1 'polypeptide(L)'
;MASGPITSWQIDGETMEIVTDFIFLGSKITVDGDYSHSIKRYLLLGRKDMTNLDSILKDSDITLPTKVHLVKALIFPVVMYGCESWTVKKAEHRRIDAFELWCWRRLLRVSWTARRSNQSILKEISPEYSLEGLMLKLKLQYFGMDSLGKTLMLGKIEGRRKRGRQRMKLLDGITDSMDISLGKLS
;
A
#
# COMPACT_ATOMS: atom_id res chain seq x y z
N MET A 1 17.48 -21.08 -35.76
CA MET A 1 16.83 -21.92 -34.71
C MET A 1 16.10 -20.99 -33.76
N ALA A 2 14.78 -20.93 -33.82
CA ALA A 2 13.99 -20.17 -32.90
C ALA A 2 13.80 -20.97 -31.62
N SER A 3 14.47 -20.57 -30.53
CA SER A 3 14.16 -21.14 -29.22
C SER A 3 12.81 -20.60 -28.77
N GLY A 4 11.82 -21.48 -28.67
CA GLY A 4 10.53 -21.18 -28.08
C GLY A 4 10.67 -20.69 -26.62
N PRO A 5 9.64 -20.13 -26.04
CA PRO A 5 9.69 -19.70 -24.64
C PRO A 5 9.97 -20.92 -23.73
N ILE A 6 10.92 -20.77 -22.81
CA ILE A 6 11.23 -21.79 -21.82
C ILE A 6 10.02 -21.93 -20.91
N THR A 7 9.35 -23.08 -20.94
CA THR A 7 8.10 -23.33 -20.20
C THR A 7 8.31 -24.11 -18.90
N SER A 8 9.50 -24.66 -18.67
CA SER A 8 9.83 -25.41 -17.45
C SER A 8 11.31 -25.31 -17.10
N TRP A 9 11.62 -25.38 -15.81
CA TRP A 9 12.97 -25.45 -15.25
C TRP A 9 13.12 -26.72 -14.43
N GLN A 10 14.31 -27.29 -14.37
CA GLN A 10 14.63 -28.39 -13.46
C GLN A 10 15.51 -27.85 -12.32
N ILE A 11 15.09 -28.09 -11.09
CA ILE A 11 15.85 -27.80 -9.87
C ILE A 11 15.89 -29.06 -9.05
N ASP A 12 17.10 -29.55 -8.73
CA ASP A 12 17.33 -30.81 -7.99
C ASP A 12 16.59 -32.03 -8.56
N GLY A 13 16.43 -32.10 -9.90
CA GLY A 13 15.74 -33.19 -10.58
C GLY A 13 14.20 -33.04 -10.62
N GLU A 14 13.64 -32.05 -10.01
CA GLU A 14 12.21 -31.75 -10.09
C GLU A 14 11.93 -30.70 -11.18
N THR A 15 10.88 -30.95 -11.97
CA THR A 15 10.46 -30.04 -13.03
C THR A 15 9.57 -28.96 -12.46
N MET A 16 10.00 -27.69 -12.53
CA MET A 16 9.26 -26.51 -12.09
C MET A 16 8.51 -25.89 -13.26
N GLU A 17 7.21 -25.66 -13.06
CA GLU A 17 6.37 -24.98 -14.03
C GLU A 17 6.50 -23.45 -13.88
N ILE A 18 6.62 -22.73 -15.01
CA ILE A 18 6.63 -21.27 -15.02
C ILE A 18 5.19 -20.79 -14.99
N VAL A 19 4.80 -20.13 -13.90
CA VAL A 19 3.49 -19.50 -13.77
C VAL A 19 3.58 -17.98 -13.94
N THR A 20 2.57 -17.37 -14.51
CA THR A 20 2.51 -15.92 -14.71
C THR A 20 2.08 -15.18 -13.44
N ASP A 21 1.38 -15.89 -12.57
CA ASP A 21 0.98 -15.37 -11.26
C ASP A 21 0.77 -16.52 -10.26
N PHE A 22 0.88 -16.20 -8.98
CA PHE A 22 0.53 -17.12 -7.90
C PHE A 22 0.04 -16.36 -6.67
N ILE A 23 -0.67 -17.06 -5.79
CA ILE A 23 -1.16 -16.49 -4.54
C ILE A 23 -0.25 -16.96 -3.40
N PHE A 24 0.38 -16.00 -2.73
CA PHE A 24 1.21 -16.24 -1.56
C PHE A 24 0.69 -15.43 -0.37
N LEU A 25 0.38 -16.11 0.73
CA LEU A 25 -0.18 -15.51 1.95
C LEU A 25 -1.35 -14.54 1.67
N GLY A 26 -2.23 -14.93 0.72
CA GLY A 26 -3.40 -14.11 0.37
C GLY A 26 -3.12 -12.92 -0.56
N SER A 27 -1.87 -12.68 -0.94
CA SER A 27 -1.48 -11.67 -1.94
C SER A 27 -1.21 -12.32 -3.28
N LYS A 28 -1.76 -11.74 -4.36
CA LYS A 28 -1.46 -12.18 -5.73
C LYS A 28 -0.14 -11.54 -6.15
N ILE A 29 0.86 -12.39 -6.45
CA ILE A 29 2.15 -11.98 -7.00
C ILE A 29 2.10 -12.25 -8.49
N THR A 30 2.41 -11.24 -9.29
CA THR A 30 2.45 -11.29 -10.76
C THR A 30 3.88 -11.06 -11.25
N VAL A 31 4.23 -11.60 -12.41
CA VAL A 31 5.57 -11.45 -13.01
C VAL A 31 5.92 -9.99 -13.30
N ASP A 32 4.93 -9.17 -13.62
CA ASP A 32 5.09 -7.73 -13.87
C ASP A 32 5.12 -6.88 -12.59
N GLY A 33 4.95 -7.48 -11.42
CA GLY A 33 4.94 -6.78 -10.13
C GLY A 33 3.72 -5.84 -9.97
N ASP A 34 2.60 -6.13 -10.65
CA ASP A 34 1.38 -5.32 -10.52
C ASP A 34 0.54 -5.77 -9.31
N TYR A 35 0.51 -4.94 -8.29
CA TYR A 35 -0.29 -5.13 -7.07
C TYR A 35 -1.66 -4.44 -7.11
N SER A 36 -2.07 -3.83 -8.23
CA SER A 36 -3.34 -3.08 -8.33
C SER A 36 -4.55 -3.92 -7.93
N HIS A 37 -4.56 -5.22 -8.25
CA HIS A 37 -5.63 -6.13 -7.87
C HIS A 37 -5.67 -6.35 -6.35
N SER A 38 -4.52 -6.62 -5.73
CA SER A 38 -4.40 -6.81 -4.28
C SER A 38 -4.81 -5.55 -3.53
N ILE A 39 -4.33 -4.37 -3.95
CA ILE A 39 -4.70 -3.08 -3.36
C ILE A 39 -6.22 -2.88 -3.42
N LYS A 40 -6.85 -3.06 -4.58
CA LYS A 40 -8.31 -2.96 -4.72
C LYS A 40 -9.06 -3.91 -3.78
N ARG A 41 -8.61 -5.16 -3.68
CA ARG A 41 -9.20 -6.18 -2.81
C ARG A 41 -9.15 -5.75 -1.35
N TYR A 42 -7.99 -5.31 -0.85
CA TYR A 42 -7.85 -4.90 0.55
C TYR A 42 -8.62 -3.61 0.87
N LEU A 43 -8.69 -2.66 -0.06
CA LEU A 43 -9.56 -1.49 0.08
C LEU A 43 -11.04 -1.87 0.17
N LEU A 44 -11.49 -2.89 -0.58
CA LEU A 44 -12.86 -3.41 -0.48
C LEU A 44 -13.12 -4.10 0.85
N LEU A 45 -12.18 -4.90 1.35
CA LEU A 45 -12.26 -5.52 2.68
C LEU A 45 -12.36 -4.44 3.77
N GLY A 46 -11.49 -3.45 3.74
CA GLY A 46 -11.54 -2.32 4.68
C GLY A 46 -12.87 -1.56 4.63
N ARG A 47 -13.48 -1.41 3.44
CA ARG A 47 -14.83 -0.82 3.32
C ARG A 47 -15.90 -1.68 3.99
N LYS A 48 -15.85 -2.99 3.81
CA LYS A 48 -16.77 -3.94 4.45
C LYS A 48 -16.64 -3.84 5.98
N ASP A 49 -15.42 -3.89 6.49
CA ASP A 49 -15.17 -3.82 7.92
C ASP A 49 -15.56 -2.46 8.52
N MET A 50 -15.30 -1.37 7.81
CA MET A 50 -15.78 -0.03 8.20
C MET A 50 -17.31 0.04 8.26
N THR A 51 -18.01 -0.72 7.41
CA THR A 51 -19.47 -0.81 7.44
C THR A 51 -19.96 -1.62 8.64
N ASN A 52 -19.24 -2.68 9.02
CA ASN A 52 -19.54 -3.47 10.21
C ASN A 52 -19.38 -2.66 11.52
N LEU A 53 -18.49 -1.66 11.53
CA LEU A 53 -18.29 -0.76 12.67
C LEU A 53 -19.34 0.36 12.76
N ASP A 54 -20.27 0.46 11.84
CA ASP A 54 -21.20 1.60 11.72
C ASP A 54 -22.04 1.81 12.99
N SER A 55 -22.43 0.76 13.68
CA SER A 55 -23.17 0.85 14.96
C SER A 55 -22.33 1.54 16.04
N ILE A 56 -21.08 1.15 16.18
CA ILE A 56 -20.12 1.72 17.14
C ILE A 56 -19.78 3.18 16.77
N LEU A 57 -19.56 3.44 15.49
CA LEU A 57 -19.24 4.78 15.00
C LEU A 57 -20.41 5.75 15.12
N LYS A 58 -21.66 5.24 15.16
CA LYS A 58 -22.87 6.03 15.37
C LYS A 58 -23.15 6.35 16.83
N ASP A 59 -22.57 5.61 17.76
CA ASP A 59 -22.76 5.82 19.17
C ASP A 59 -22.28 7.21 19.60
N SER A 60 -23.14 7.96 20.30
CA SER A 60 -22.85 9.32 20.79
C SER A 60 -21.92 9.29 22.02
N ASP A 61 -21.92 8.20 22.77
CA ASP A 61 -21.17 8.08 24.01
C ASP A 61 -19.69 7.83 23.76
N ILE A 62 -19.34 7.44 22.54
CA ILE A 62 -17.95 7.23 22.11
C ILE A 62 -17.37 8.53 21.57
N THR A 63 -16.27 8.97 22.17
CA THR A 63 -15.59 10.21 21.77
C THR A 63 -14.96 10.12 20.38
N LEU A 64 -14.80 11.25 19.70
CA LEU A 64 -14.19 11.32 18.38
C LEU A 64 -12.76 10.72 18.35
N PRO A 65 -11.85 11.03 19.31
CA PRO A 65 -10.53 10.41 19.35
C PRO A 65 -10.58 8.88 19.45
N THR A 66 -11.50 8.33 20.25
CA THR A 66 -11.69 6.89 20.38
C THR A 66 -12.15 6.27 19.06
N LYS A 67 -13.09 6.90 18.35
CA LYS A 67 -13.54 6.44 17.03
C LYS A 67 -12.40 6.46 16.01
N VAL A 68 -11.58 7.51 16.01
CA VAL A 68 -10.39 7.59 15.16
C VAL A 68 -9.41 6.47 15.47
N HIS A 69 -9.18 6.21 16.76
CA HIS A 69 -8.32 5.11 17.19
C HIS A 69 -8.84 3.75 16.72
N LEU A 70 -10.14 3.49 16.85
CA LEU A 70 -10.77 2.26 16.37
C LEU A 70 -10.57 2.05 14.86
N VAL A 71 -10.78 3.08 14.05
CA VAL A 71 -10.54 3.00 12.60
C VAL A 71 -9.07 2.66 12.31
N LYS A 72 -8.15 3.35 12.98
CA LYS A 72 -6.71 3.10 12.81
C LYS A 72 -6.29 1.70 13.28
N ALA A 73 -6.88 1.19 14.36
CA ALA A 73 -6.52 -0.10 14.95
C ALA A 73 -7.15 -1.31 14.25
N LEU A 74 -8.36 -1.16 13.70
CA LEU A 74 -9.13 -2.27 13.14
C LEU A 74 -9.17 -2.27 11.63
N ILE A 75 -9.32 -1.10 10.99
CA ILE A 75 -9.50 -1.00 9.54
C ILE A 75 -8.17 -0.88 8.81
N PHE A 76 -7.28 -0.02 9.27
CA PHE A 76 -6.01 0.23 8.58
C PHE A 76 -5.12 -1.01 8.48
N PRO A 77 -4.97 -1.87 9.52
CA PRO A 77 -4.18 -3.10 9.40
C PRO A 77 -4.72 -4.07 8.34
N VAL A 78 -6.04 -4.17 8.17
CA VAL A 78 -6.65 -5.00 7.10
C VAL A 78 -6.25 -4.47 5.73
N VAL A 79 -6.29 -3.16 5.55
CA VAL A 79 -5.94 -2.50 4.26
C VAL A 79 -4.44 -2.56 3.99
N MET A 80 -3.62 -2.45 5.02
CA MET A 80 -2.15 -2.46 4.90
C MET A 80 -1.54 -3.86 4.87
N TYR A 81 -2.34 -4.92 4.94
CA TYR A 81 -1.82 -6.28 4.96
C TYR A 81 -0.97 -6.59 3.72
N GLY A 82 0.31 -6.91 3.93
CA GLY A 82 1.27 -7.23 2.86
C GLY A 82 1.72 -6.01 2.03
N CYS A 83 1.44 -4.78 2.49
CA CYS A 83 1.76 -3.55 1.75
C CYS A 83 3.27 -3.32 1.61
N GLU A 84 4.11 -3.98 2.39
CA GLU A 84 5.57 -3.92 2.32
C GLU A 84 6.08 -4.31 0.93
N SER A 85 5.44 -5.33 0.33
CA SER A 85 5.82 -5.85 -1.00
C SER A 85 5.23 -5.04 -2.17
N TRP A 86 4.25 -4.14 -1.92
CA TRP A 86 3.52 -3.50 -3.00
C TRP A 86 4.35 -2.42 -3.70
N THR A 87 4.37 -2.46 -5.03
CA THR A 87 4.75 -1.33 -5.86
C THR A 87 3.51 -0.51 -6.15
N VAL A 88 3.38 0.64 -5.47
CA VAL A 88 2.18 1.49 -5.57
C VAL A 88 2.35 2.46 -6.74
N LYS A 89 1.44 2.41 -7.73
CA LYS A 89 1.40 3.32 -8.88
C LYS A 89 0.61 4.59 -8.53
N LYS A 90 0.79 5.69 -9.26
CA LYS A 90 0.05 6.96 -9.04
C LYS A 90 -1.48 6.79 -8.95
N ALA A 91 -2.04 5.87 -9.72
CA ALA A 91 -3.47 5.59 -9.68
C ALA A 91 -3.90 4.94 -8.37
N GLU A 92 -3.08 4.09 -7.79
CA GLU A 92 -3.32 3.43 -6.51
C GLU A 92 -3.16 4.39 -5.33
N HIS A 93 -2.19 5.31 -5.37
CA HIS A 93 -2.08 6.39 -4.37
C HIS A 93 -3.41 7.15 -4.24
N ARG A 94 -3.98 7.58 -5.37
CA ARG A 94 -5.28 8.27 -5.38
C ARG A 94 -6.43 7.43 -4.81
N ARG A 95 -6.39 6.11 -5.00
CA ARG A 95 -7.40 5.19 -4.45
C ARG A 95 -7.26 5.04 -2.94
N ILE A 96 -6.02 4.95 -2.45
CA ILE A 96 -5.70 4.86 -1.02
C ILE A 96 -6.14 6.15 -0.32
N ASP A 97 -5.80 7.30 -0.86
CA ASP A 97 -6.22 8.62 -0.34
C ASP A 97 -7.75 8.76 -0.34
N ALA A 98 -8.40 8.37 -1.44
CA ALA A 98 -9.86 8.42 -1.53
C ALA A 98 -10.53 7.47 -0.53
N PHE A 99 -9.94 6.32 -0.25
CA PHE A 99 -10.43 5.40 0.78
C PHE A 99 -10.28 5.99 2.18
N GLU A 100 -9.12 6.56 2.51
CA GLU A 100 -8.87 7.21 3.79
C GLU A 100 -9.88 8.33 4.04
N LEU A 101 -10.06 9.23 3.06
CA LEU A 101 -11.05 10.30 3.14
C LEU A 101 -12.47 9.79 3.28
N TRP A 102 -12.80 8.68 2.61
CA TRP A 102 -14.10 8.03 2.74
C TRP A 102 -14.32 7.52 4.18
N CYS A 103 -13.31 6.91 4.82
CA CYS A 103 -13.37 6.48 6.21
C CYS A 103 -13.65 7.68 7.14
N TRP A 104 -12.91 8.78 6.99
CA TRP A 104 -13.06 9.96 7.82
C TRP A 104 -14.41 10.65 7.62
N ARG A 105 -14.88 10.77 6.38
CA ARG A 105 -16.22 11.32 6.10
C ARG A 105 -17.33 10.48 6.73
N ARG A 106 -17.21 9.15 6.65
CA ARG A 106 -18.16 8.23 7.27
C ARG A 106 -18.15 8.35 8.79
N LEU A 107 -16.98 8.41 9.40
CA LEU A 107 -16.81 8.62 10.83
C LEU A 107 -17.43 9.94 11.31
N LEU A 108 -17.21 11.04 10.58
CA LEU A 108 -17.78 12.36 10.87
C LEU A 108 -19.23 12.51 10.39
N ARG A 109 -19.82 11.50 9.77
CA ARG A 109 -21.17 11.53 9.17
C ARG A 109 -21.36 12.65 8.13
N VAL A 110 -20.29 12.99 7.41
CA VAL A 110 -20.32 14.03 6.38
C VAL A 110 -20.68 13.40 5.05
N SER A 111 -21.86 13.73 4.51
CA SER A 111 -22.28 13.28 3.17
C SER A 111 -21.34 13.79 2.08
N TRP A 112 -21.24 13.05 0.97
CA TRP A 112 -20.55 13.51 -0.24
C TRP A 112 -21.15 14.78 -0.84
N THR A 113 -22.44 14.97 -0.65
CA THR A 113 -23.18 16.15 -1.09
C THR A 113 -22.92 17.38 -0.21
N ALA A 114 -22.40 17.17 1.00
CA ALA A 114 -22.01 18.27 1.87
C ALA A 114 -20.82 19.02 1.26
N ARG A 115 -20.93 20.34 1.11
CA ARG A 115 -19.87 21.22 0.56
C ARG A 115 -18.70 21.40 1.54
N ARG A 116 -18.26 20.31 2.14
CA ARG A 116 -17.16 20.31 3.09
C ARG A 116 -15.87 19.85 2.42
N SER A 117 -14.80 20.67 2.47
CA SER A 117 -13.53 20.36 1.82
C SER A 117 -12.81 19.19 2.50
N ASN A 118 -12.00 18.47 1.73
CA ASN A 118 -11.18 17.39 2.28
C ASN A 118 -10.19 17.89 3.33
N GLN A 119 -9.63 19.09 3.14
CA GLN A 119 -8.74 19.73 4.11
C GLN A 119 -9.44 19.98 5.45
N SER A 120 -10.71 20.43 5.43
CA SER A 120 -11.49 20.61 6.65
C SER A 120 -11.72 19.29 7.40
N ILE A 121 -11.95 18.19 6.67
CA ILE A 121 -12.10 16.85 7.25
C ILE A 121 -10.79 16.41 7.91
N LEU A 122 -9.67 16.51 7.20
CA LEU A 122 -8.35 16.11 7.71
C LEU A 122 -7.92 16.97 8.90
N LYS A 123 -8.23 18.27 8.90
CA LYS A 123 -7.93 19.17 10.02
C LYS A 123 -8.68 18.77 11.29
N GLU A 124 -9.93 18.34 11.16
CA GLU A 124 -10.75 17.91 12.31
C GLU A 124 -10.28 16.57 12.88
N ILE A 125 -9.93 15.62 12.01
CA ILE A 125 -9.40 14.32 12.43
C ILE A 125 -7.96 14.47 12.95
N SER A 126 -7.17 15.39 12.37
CA SER A 126 -5.75 15.62 12.68
C SER A 126 -4.95 14.31 12.77
N PRO A 127 -4.96 13.46 11.75
CA PRO A 127 -4.22 12.20 11.79
C PRO A 127 -2.72 12.51 11.85
N GLU A 128 -2.00 11.86 12.78
CA GLU A 128 -0.54 11.97 12.88
C GLU A 128 0.16 11.55 11.58
N TYR A 129 -0.36 10.49 10.96
CA TYR A 129 0.09 9.98 9.66
C TYR A 129 -1.12 9.66 8.80
N SER A 130 -1.02 9.92 7.49
CA SER A 130 -1.96 9.39 6.50
C SER A 130 -1.84 7.87 6.40
N LEU A 131 -2.85 7.21 5.83
CA LEU A 131 -2.80 5.77 5.56
C LEU A 131 -1.58 5.42 4.69
N GLU A 132 -1.30 6.22 3.68
CA GLU A 132 -0.12 6.08 2.83
C GLU A 132 1.19 6.26 3.62
N GLY A 133 1.25 7.25 4.51
CA GLY A 133 2.39 7.46 5.41
C GLY A 133 2.64 6.27 6.34
N LEU A 134 1.58 5.62 6.83
CA LEU A 134 1.69 4.39 7.62
C LEU A 134 2.22 3.22 6.78
N MET A 135 1.74 3.05 5.54
CA MET A 135 2.26 2.04 4.62
C MET A 135 3.75 2.25 4.33
N LEU A 136 4.17 3.49 4.10
CA LEU A 136 5.57 3.84 3.90
C LEU A 136 6.41 3.53 5.14
N LYS A 137 5.91 3.87 6.33
CA LYS A 137 6.57 3.55 7.61
C LYS A 137 6.78 2.04 7.76
N LEU A 138 5.77 1.22 7.46
CA LEU A 138 5.88 -0.24 7.50
C LEU A 138 6.92 -0.76 6.50
N LYS A 139 6.93 -0.25 5.28
CA LYS A 139 7.95 -0.58 4.28
C LYS A 139 9.36 -0.27 4.78
N LEU A 140 9.56 0.95 5.29
CA LEU A 140 10.86 1.36 5.82
C LEU A 140 11.30 0.51 7.01
N GLN A 141 10.37 0.11 7.89
CA GLN A 141 10.66 -0.80 8.99
C GLN A 141 11.07 -2.19 8.48
N TYR A 142 10.32 -2.75 7.54
CA TYR A 142 10.61 -4.06 6.96
C TYR A 142 11.98 -4.11 6.29
N PHE A 143 12.32 -3.08 5.50
CA PHE A 143 13.60 -3.01 4.79
C PHE A 143 14.73 -2.36 5.61
N GLY A 144 14.41 -1.66 6.68
CA GLY A 144 15.40 -1.00 7.54
C GLY A 144 16.03 -1.92 8.59
N MET A 145 15.45 -3.10 8.79
CA MET A 145 15.96 -4.07 9.78
C MET A 145 17.23 -4.82 9.29
N ASP A 146 17.52 -4.85 7.98
CA ASP A 146 18.69 -5.50 7.42
C ASP A 146 19.57 -4.54 6.62
N SER A 147 20.87 -4.46 7.01
CA SER A 147 21.88 -3.70 6.25
C SER A 147 21.98 -4.15 4.79
N LEU A 148 21.70 -5.42 4.52
CA LEU A 148 21.68 -6.03 3.18
C LEU A 148 20.51 -5.50 2.34
N GLY A 149 19.32 -5.36 2.94
CA GLY A 149 18.15 -4.75 2.29
C GLY A 149 18.39 -3.29 1.92
N LYS A 150 19.06 -2.53 2.81
CA LYS A 150 19.46 -1.14 2.54
C LYS A 150 20.44 -1.04 1.37
N THR A 151 21.43 -1.94 1.30
CA THR A 151 22.42 -1.98 0.22
C THR A 151 21.77 -2.34 -1.12
N LEU A 152 20.83 -3.29 -1.13
CA LEU A 152 20.05 -3.69 -2.31
C LEU A 152 19.12 -2.56 -2.79
N MET A 153 18.50 -1.84 -1.86
CA MET A 153 17.58 -0.73 -2.17
C MET A 153 18.32 0.51 -2.68
N LEU A 154 19.44 0.88 -2.09
CA LEU A 154 20.25 2.03 -2.50
C LEU A 154 21.00 1.79 -3.81
N GLY A 155 20.90 0.58 -4.37
CA GLY A 155 21.52 0.26 -5.66
C GLY A 155 23.05 0.35 -5.67
N LYS A 156 23.69 0.35 -4.50
CA LYS A 156 25.15 0.27 -4.34
C LYS A 156 25.62 -1.18 -4.46
N ILE A 157 25.25 -1.86 -5.53
CA ILE A 157 25.97 -3.04 -5.97
C ILE A 157 26.93 -2.54 -7.05
N GLU A 158 28.20 -2.44 -6.73
CA GLU A 158 29.27 -2.22 -7.71
C GLU A 158 29.30 -3.41 -8.68
N GLY A 159 28.53 -3.33 -9.75
CA GLY A 159 28.47 -4.28 -10.83
C GLY A 159 28.31 -3.56 -12.16
N ARG A 160 29.22 -3.83 -13.12
CA ARG A 160 29.24 -3.26 -14.47
C ARG A 160 27.85 -3.23 -15.11
N ARG A 161 27.33 -2.02 -15.39
CA ARG A 161 26.06 -1.78 -16.09
C ARG A 161 26.08 -2.39 -17.49
N LYS A 162 25.26 -3.40 -17.74
CA LYS A 162 24.85 -3.77 -19.10
C LYS A 162 23.67 -2.87 -19.51
N ARG A 163 23.78 -2.27 -20.71
CA ARG A 163 22.78 -1.42 -21.36
C ARG A 163 21.50 -2.24 -21.59
N GLY A 164 20.42 -1.95 -20.87
CA GLY A 164 19.10 -2.53 -21.03
C GLY A 164 18.06 -1.59 -20.43
N ARG A 165 16.85 -1.62 -20.98
CA ARG A 165 15.68 -0.80 -20.58
C ARG A 165 15.56 -0.74 -19.05
N GLN A 166 15.55 0.45 -18.47
CA GLN A 166 15.46 0.65 -17.02
C GLN A 166 14.18 -0.01 -16.49
N ARG A 167 14.32 -1.12 -15.77
CA ARG A 167 13.26 -1.59 -14.86
C ARG A 167 13.11 -0.52 -13.77
N MET A 168 11.90 -0.02 -13.56
CA MET A 168 11.59 0.79 -12.40
C MET A 168 12.01 0.00 -11.15
N LYS A 169 12.98 0.53 -10.43
CA LYS A 169 13.44 -0.07 -9.18
C LYS A 169 12.37 0.19 -8.13
N LEU A 170 12.19 -0.73 -7.19
CA LEU A 170 11.31 -0.58 -6.02
C LEU A 170 11.56 0.76 -5.29
N LEU A 171 12.79 1.27 -5.36
CA LEU A 171 13.22 2.56 -4.82
C LEU A 171 12.69 3.78 -5.55
N ASP A 172 12.47 3.72 -6.86
CA ASP A 172 11.98 4.88 -7.61
C ASP A 172 10.56 5.25 -7.11
N GLY A 173 9.77 4.23 -6.69
CA GLY A 173 8.48 4.46 -6.03
C GLY A 173 8.59 4.98 -4.60
N ILE A 174 9.69 4.66 -3.88
CA ILE A 174 9.90 5.12 -2.49
C ILE A 174 10.46 6.54 -2.48
N THR A 175 11.41 6.87 -3.36
CA THR A 175 11.95 8.23 -3.50
C THR A 175 10.88 9.21 -3.99
N ASP A 176 10.07 8.85 -4.97
CA ASP A 176 8.92 9.66 -5.41
C ASP A 176 7.92 9.90 -4.27
N SER A 177 7.69 8.90 -3.41
CA SER A 177 6.80 9.02 -2.26
C SER A 177 7.42 9.88 -1.14
N MET A 178 8.74 9.82 -0.94
CA MET A 178 9.46 10.65 0.05
C MET A 178 9.51 12.11 -0.38
N ASP A 179 9.75 12.42 -1.66
CA ASP A 179 9.75 13.79 -2.18
C ASP A 179 8.36 14.45 -2.04
N ILE A 180 7.29 13.67 -2.26
CA ILE A 180 5.92 14.16 -2.04
C ILE A 180 5.64 14.39 -0.55
N SER A 181 6.20 13.57 0.34
CA SER A 181 6.03 13.70 1.80
C SER A 181 6.82 14.87 2.38
N LEU A 182 8.04 15.09 1.93
CA LEU A 182 8.87 16.22 2.38
C LEU A 182 8.34 17.57 1.89
N GLY A 183 7.77 17.64 0.71
CA GLY A 183 7.11 18.84 0.18
C GLY A 183 5.80 19.22 0.90
N LYS A 184 5.25 18.35 1.75
CA LYS A 184 4.06 18.65 2.59
C LYS A 184 4.41 19.05 4.02
N LEU A 185 5.70 19.02 4.40
CA LEU A 185 6.21 19.34 5.75
C LEU A 185 6.94 20.69 5.82
N SER A 186 7.04 21.42 4.69
CA SER A 186 7.62 22.78 4.62
C SER A 186 6.54 23.85 4.54
#